data_0bb4b555c570684c437d955333613c6d
#
_entry.id   0bb4b555c570684c437d955333613c6d
#
_cell.length_a   1.000
_cell.length_b   1.000
_cell.length_c   1.000
_cell.angle_alpha   90.00
_cell.angle_beta   90.00
_cell.angle_gamma   90.00
#
_symmetry.space_group_name_H-M   'P 1'
#
loop_
_entity.id
_entity.type
_entity.pdbx_description
1 polymer ?
#
loop_
_entity_poly.entity_id
_entity_poly.type
_entity_poly.pdbx_seq_one_letter_code
_entity_poly.pdbx_strand_id
1 'polypeptide(L)'
;MEKRNANIIVGAAGGTAGGNSKTYKISLPTKWVTELKLTNNGAELCYDGEKIIILPRLSFEEFYADKKAKGHKLLHMEFYDKNVLCTEICADQNDKTLSVKNYTDNIVKTAFGNNLFPDWKDFEGFLEERCVPESRSGIREYLEALGLDRYEPLEIIKKTGGRMAEDEQWIKTEEIK
;
A
#
# COMPACT_ATOMS: atom_id res chain seq x y z
N MET A 1 -18.81 -1.08 -26.67
CA MET A 1 -18.85 -0.53 -25.29
C MET A 1 -20.29 -0.47 -24.84
N GLU A 2 -20.63 -1.19 -23.75
CA GLU A 2 -21.96 -1.12 -23.14
C GLU A 2 -22.13 0.20 -22.38
N LYS A 3 -23.32 0.82 -22.46
CA LYS A 3 -23.68 2.02 -21.71
C LYS A 3 -24.98 1.77 -20.96
N ARG A 4 -25.10 2.27 -19.75
CA ARG A 4 -26.33 2.20 -18.96
C ARG A 4 -26.51 3.46 -18.13
N ASN A 5 -27.73 3.97 -18.10
CA ASN A 5 -28.09 5.04 -17.19
C ASN A 5 -28.27 4.48 -15.78
N ALA A 6 -27.77 5.18 -14.79
CA ALA A 6 -27.96 4.85 -13.39
C ALA A 6 -28.28 6.11 -12.59
N ASN A 7 -29.11 5.95 -11.56
CA ASN A 7 -29.40 7.03 -10.63
C ASN A 7 -28.37 7.05 -9.49
N ILE A 8 -28.01 8.25 -9.07
CA ILE A 8 -27.21 8.44 -7.86
C ILE A 8 -28.16 8.57 -6.68
N ILE A 9 -28.05 7.65 -5.73
CA ILE A 9 -28.82 7.66 -4.49
C ILE A 9 -28.08 8.50 -3.47
N VAL A 10 -28.73 9.54 -2.95
CA VAL A 10 -28.18 10.42 -1.93
C VAL A 10 -28.74 10.02 -0.57
N GLY A 11 -27.89 9.76 0.38
CA GLY A 11 -28.23 9.46 1.77
C GLY A 11 -27.52 10.38 2.75
N ALA A 12 -28.00 10.45 3.98
CA ALA A 12 -27.25 11.08 5.07
C ALA A 12 -26.00 10.22 5.38
N ALA A 13 -24.85 10.86 5.62
CA ALA A 13 -23.69 10.16 6.16
C ALA A 13 -23.97 9.81 7.63
N GLY A 14 -23.77 8.53 7.98
CA GLY A 14 -23.88 8.06 9.37
C GLY A 14 -22.57 8.24 10.14
N GLY A 15 -22.61 8.00 11.45
CA GLY A 15 -21.44 8.03 12.33
C GLY A 15 -21.06 9.44 12.80
N THR A 16 -19.77 9.69 12.99
CA THR A 16 -19.20 10.96 13.49
C THR A 16 -19.13 12.07 12.43
N ALA A 17 -19.67 11.85 11.24
CA ALA A 17 -19.72 12.86 10.18
C ALA A 17 -20.63 14.03 10.59
N GLY A 18 -20.21 15.27 10.32
CA GLY A 18 -21.01 16.47 10.64
C GLY A 18 -22.43 16.42 10.06
N GLY A 19 -23.39 17.02 10.74
CA GLY A 19 -24.84 16.88 10.51
C GLY A 19 -25.34 17.17 9.08
N ASN A 20 -24.50 17.70 8.17
CA ASN A 20 -24.83 17.97 6.77
C ASN A 20 -24.06 17.09 5.78
N SER A 21 -23.28 16.12 6.25
CA SER A 21 -22.54 15.21 5.38
C SER A 21 -23.47 14.26 4.63
N LYS A 22 -23.20 14.07 3.34
CA LYS A 22 -23.99 13.21 2.45
C LYS A 22 -23.14 12.07 1.92
N THR A 23 -23.76 10.91 1.75
CA THR A 23 -23.21 9.79 0.99
C THR A 23 -23.88 9.67 -0.36
N TYR A 24 -23.12 9.26 -1.37
CA TYR A 24 -23.61 9.06 -2.72
C TYR A 24 -23.38 7.60 -3.11
N LYS A 25 -24.40 6.93 -3.62
CA LYS A 25 -24.35 5.51 -4.01
C LYS A 25 -24.85 5.35 -5.43
N ILE A 26 -24.23 4.45 -6.17
CA ILE A 26 -24.66 4.02 -7.49
C ILE A 26 -24.77 2.50 -7.52
N SER A 27 -25.83 1.97 -8.15
CA SER A 27 -26.00 0.54 -8.36
C SER A 27 -25.32 0.13 -9.65
N LEU A 28 -24.40 -0.82 -9.56
CA LEU A 28 -23.75 -1.42 -10.73
C LEU A 28 -24.57 -2.62 -11.23
N PRO A 29 -24.64 -2.84 -12.58
CA PRO A 29 -25.25 -4.04 -13.12
C PRO A 29 -24.54 -5.29 -12.64
N THR A 30 -25.31 -6.28 -12.18
CA THR A 30 -24.78 -7.57 -11.70
C THR A 30 -23.84 -8.22 -12.71
N LYS A 31 -24.19 -8.18 -13.99
CA LYS A 31 -23.35 -8.70 -15.08
C LYS A 31 -21.93 -8.11 -15.04
N TRP A 32 -21.81 -6.79 -14.94
CA TRP A 32 -20.51 -6.11 -14.92
C TRP A 32 -19.72 -6.44 -13.65
N VAL A 33 -20.40 -6.47 -12.50
CA VAL A 33 -19.80 -6.84 -11.21
C VAL A 33 -19.22 -8.26 -11.26
N THR A 34 -19.97 -9.19 -11.87
CA THR A 34 -19.55 -10.59 -12.01
C THR A 34 -18.41 -10.76 -13.01
N GLU A 35 -18.52 -10.15 -14.19
CA GLU A 35 -17.49 -10.21 -15.24
C GLU A 35 -16.16 -9.63 -14.79
N LEU A 36 -16.20 -8.50 -14.06
CA LEU A 36 -15.03 -7.85 -13.49
C LEU A 36 -14.58 -8.42 -12.14
N LYS A 37 -15.31 -9.41 -11.58
CA LYS A 37 -15.00 -10.03 -10.27
C LYS A 37 -14.83 -9.01 -9.13
N LEU A 38 -15.60 -7.92 -9.15
CA LEU A 38 -15.45 -6.81 -8.19
C LEU A 38 -15.72 -7.19 -6.72
N THR A 39 -16.38 -8.33 -6.47
CA THR A 39 -16.71 -8.80 -5.13
C THR A 39 -15.64 -9.68 -4.48
N ASN A 40 -14.64 -10.13 -5.23
CA ASN A 40 -13.65 -11.06 -4.69
C ASN A 40 -12.69 -10.39 -3.72
N ASN A 41 -12.01 -9.31 -4.21
CA ASN A 41 -11.01 -8.59 -3.44
C ASN A 41 -11.39 -7.11 -3.25
N GLY A 42 -12.66 -6.75 -3.56
CA GLY A 42 -13.12 -5.36 -3.59
C GLY A 42 -12.81 -4.66 -4.91
N ALA A 43 -13.06 -3.36 -4.93
CA ALA A 43 -12.85 -2.52 -6.11
C ALA A 43 -11.97 -1.31 -5.78
N GLU A 44 -11.16 -0.92 -6.73
CA GLU A 44 -10.42 0.33 -6.72
C GLU A 44 -11.22 1.41 -7.46
N LEU A 45 -11.30 2.60 -6.89
CA LEU A 45 -11.94 3.75 -7.47
C LEU A 45 -10.90 4.77 -7.88
N CYS A 46 -10.77 5.04 -9.17
CA CYS A 46 -9.86 6.04 -9.72
C CYS A 46 -10.67 7.23 -10.23
N TYR A 47 -10.21 8.45 -9.93
CA TYR A 47 -10.80 9.70 -10.43
C TYR A 47 -9.71 10.55 -11.09
N ASP A 48 -9.91 10.93 -12.35
CA ASP A 48 -8.95 11.69 -13.15
C ASP A 48 -9.37 13.16 -13.41
N GLY A 49 -10.40 13.64 -12.72
CA GLY A 49 -10.98 14.98 -12.90
C GLY A 49 -12.21 15.00 -13.82
N GLU A 50 -12.41 14.00 -14.65
CA GLU A 50 -13.52 13.95 -15.63
C GLU A 50 -14.45 12.75 -15.40
N LYS A 51 -13.90 11.61 -14.94
CA LYS A 51 -14.64 10.35 -14.79
C LYS A 51 -14.15 9.56 -13.58
N ILE A 52 -15.04 8.71 -13.10
CA ILE A 52 -14.72 7.69 -12.10
C ILE A 52 -14.59 6.35 -12.81
N ILE A 53 -13.47 5.69 -12.62
CA ILE A 53 -13.19 4.35 -13.12
C ILE A 53 -13.25 3.38 -11.95
N ILE A 54 -13.92 2.26 -12.14
CA ILE A 54 -14.00 1.18 -11.14
C ILE A 54 -13.23 0.00 -11.71
N LEU A 55 -12.18 -0.40 -11.03
CA LEU A 55 -11.31 -1.51 -11.40
C LEU A 55 -11.43 -2.64 -10.37
N PRO A 56 -11.28 -3.92 -10.78
CA PRO A 56 -11.14 -5.00 -9.82
C PRO A 56 -9.83 -4.83 -9.06
N ARG A 57 -9.86 -5.03 -7.74
CA ARG A 57 -8.65 -5.11 -6.97
C ARG A 57 -8.01 -6.48 -7.18
N LEU A 58 -6.75 -6.48 -7.53
CA LEU A 58 -5.98 -7.70 -7.70
C LEU A 58 -5.59 -8.28 -6.33
N SER A 59 -5.53 -9.62 -6.21
CA SER A 59 -4.84 -10.27 -5.10
C SER A 59 -3.34 -9.92 -5.14
N PHE A 60 -2.62 -10.22 -4.05
CA PHE A 60 -1.18 -10.00 -4.00
C PHE A 60 -0.46 -10.72 -5.15
N GLU A 61 -0.82 -11.98 -5.40
CA GLU A 61 -0.23 -12.82 -6.43
C GLU A 61 -0.58 -12.34 -7.85
N GLU A 62 -1.83 -11.89 -8.05
CA GLU A 62 -2.27 -11.32 -9.33
C GLU A 62 -1.59 -9.99 -9.62
N PHE A 63 -1.46 -9.11 -8.61
CA PHE A 63 -0.74 -7.84 -8.73
C PHE A 63 0.71 -8.07 -9.12
N TYR A 64 1.41 -8.94 -8.40
CA TYR A 64 2.80 -9.29 -8.68
C TYR A 64 2.95 -9.82 -10.12
N ALA A 65 2.11 -10.75 -10.54
CA ALA A 65 2.17 -11.35 -11.87
C ALA A 65 1.89 -10.32 -12.99
N ASP A 66 0.88 -9.46 -12.80
CA ASP A 66 0.52 -8.41 -13.76
C ASP A 66 1.67 -7.40 -13.95
N LYS A 67 2.21 -6.88 -12.84
CA LYS A 67 3.27 -5.87 -12.90
C LYS A 67 4.58 -6.44 -13.45
N LYS A 68 4.92 -7.67 -13.09
CA LYS A 68 6.07 -8.39 -13.65
C LYS A 68 5.92 -8.63 -15.16
N ALA A 69 4.73 -9.02 -15.62
CA ALA A 69 4.47 -9.22 -17.04
C ALA A 69 4.58 -7.91 -17.85
N LYS A 70 4.32 -6.77 -17.23
CA LYS A 70 4.51 -5.43 -17.81
C LYS A 70 5.97 -4.96 -17.80
N GLY A 71 6.88 -5.70 -17.17
CA GLY A 71 8.29 -5.34 -17.05
C GLY A 71 8.55 -4.17 -16.09
N HIS A 72 7.67 -3.97 -15.10
CA HIS A 72 7.85 -2.94 -14.09
C HIS A 72 8.96 -3.30 -13.10
N LYS A 73 9.58 -2.29 -12.52
CA LYS A 73 10.52 -2.46 -11.41
C LYS A 73 9.74 -2.68 -10.13
N LEU A 74 9.83 -3.88 -9.61
CA LEU A 74 9.14 -4.26 -8.38
C LEU A 74 10.13 -4.32 -7.22
N LEU A 75 9.68 -3.85 -6.06
CA LEU A 75 10.34 -4.05 -4.79
C LEU A 75 9.47 -4.99 -3.96
N HIS A 76 10.00 -6.17 -3.68
CA HIS A 76 9.39 -7.11 -2.76
C HIS A 76 10.01 -6.93 -1.38
N MET A 77 9.16 -6.81 -0.36
CA MET A 77 9.58 -6.64 1.03
C MET A 77 8.83 -7.63 1.90
N GLU A 78 9.57 -8.28 2.79
CA GLU A 78 9.06 -9.16 3.82
C GLU A 78 9.29 -8.49 5.19
N PHE A 79 8.21 -8.16 5.91
CA PHE A 79 8.26 -7.55 7.21
C PHE A 79 8.04 -8.61 8.31
N TYR A 80 9.00 -8.73 9.19
CA TYR A 80 9.05 -9.73 10.24
C TYR A 80 8.93 -9.13 11.63
N ASP A 81 8.33 -9.87 12.55
CA ASP A 81 8.47 -9.71 13.99
C ASP A 81 9.28 -10.92 14.51
N LYS A 82 10.49 -10.71 15.03
CA LYS A 82 11.47 -11.77 15.31
C LYS A 82 11.74 -12.63 14.07
N ASN A 83 11.26 -13.87 14.10
CA ASN A 83 11.39 -14.85 13.01
C ASN A 83 10.06 -15.17 12.32
N VAL A 84 9.00 -14.40 12.63
CA VAL A 84 7.66 -14.62 12.08
C VAL A 84 7.41 -13.60 10.98
N LEU A 85 7.13 -14.06 9.76
CA LEU A 85 6.67 -13.21 8.68
C LEU A 85 5.28 -12.65 9.02
N CYS A 86 5.17 -11.35 9.03
CA CYS A 86 3.93 -10.66 9.40
C CYS A 86 3.25 -9.99 8.22
N THR A 87 4.02 -9.41 7.30
CA THR A 87 3.49 -8.73 6.11
C THR A 87 4.43 -8.93 4.92
N GLU A 88 3.87 -9.25 3.76
CA GLU A 88 4.53 -9.09 2.46
C GLU A 88 4.03 -7.83 1.77
N ILE A 89 4.93 -7.09 1.14
CA ILE A 89 4.67 -5.88 0.37
C ILE A 89 5.27 -6.05 -1.01
N CYS A 90 4.48 -5.87 -2.05
CA CYS A 90 4.95 -5.75 -3.43
C CYS A 90 4.70 -4.31 -3.88
N ALA A 91 5.76 -3.52 -4.02
CA ALA A 91 5.69 -2.12 -4.44
C ALA A 91 6.15 -1.96 -5.89
N ASP A 92 5.27 -1.43 -6.73
CA ASP A 92 5.55 -1.08 -8.11
C ASP A 92 6.11 0.34 -8.17
N GLN A 93 7.40 0.45 -8.46
CA GLN A 93 8.11 1.72 -8.51
C GLN A 93 7.77 2.57 -9.75
N ASN A 94 7.20 1.96 -10.80
CA ASN A 94 6.81 2.66 -12.02
C ASN A 94 5.49 3.43 -11.83
N ASP A 95 4.45 2.74 -11.35
CA ASP A 95 3.11 3.31 -11.21
C ASP A 95 2.84 3.90 -9.82
N LYS A 96 3.79 3.75 -8.87
CA LYS A 96 3.63 4.18 -7.47
C LYS A 96 2.40 3.54 -6.82
N THR A 97 2.25 2.25 -7.03
CA THR A 97 1.18 1.42 -6.45
C THR A 97 1.76 0.26 -5.68
N LEU A 98 1.00 -0.31 -4.75
CA LEU A 98 1.46 -1.46 -3.99
C LEU A 98 0.33 -2.45 -3.71
N SER A 99 0.71 -3.67 -3.44
CA SER A 99 -0.15 -4.72 -2.89
C SER A 99 0.47 -5.27 -1.62
N VAL A 100 -0.38 -5.58 -0.64
CA VAL A 100 0.04 -6.00 0.69
C VAL A 100 -0.71 -7.27 1.07
N LYS A 101 0.01 -8.18 1.73
CA LYS A 101 -0.56 -9.42 2.26
C LYS A 101 -0.10 -9.60 3.72
N ASN A 102 -1.06 -9.56 4.64
CA ASN A 102 -0.79 -9.79 6.06
C ASN A 102 -0.92 -11.28 6.39
N TYR A 103 -0.03 -11.77 7.24
CA TYR A 103 0.01 -13.15 7.76
C TYR A 103 -0.39 -13.23 9.24
N THR A 104 -0.76 -12.09 9.83
CA THR A 104 -1.21 -11.99 11.22
C THR A 104 -2.34 -10.98 11.34
N ASP A 105 -3.28 -11.24 12.24
CA ASP A 105 -4.36 -10.32 12.60
C ASP A 105 -3.94 -9.32 13.70
N ASN A 106 -2.73 -9.45 14.22
CA ASN A 106 -2.20 -8.51 15.20
C ASN A 106 -1.69 -7.25 14.51
N ILE A 107 -2.51 -6.21 14.55
CA ILE A 107 -2.26 -4.93 13.87
C ILE A 107 -0.94 -4.26 14.27
N VAL A 108 -0.45 -4.47 15.48
CA VAL A 108 0.83 -3.92 15.95
C VAL A 108 2.02 -4.59 15.26
N LYS A 109 1.81 -5.77 14.69
CA LYS A 109 2.84 -6.54 13.98
C LYS A 109 2.74 -6.45 12.47
N THR A 110 1.70 -5.82 11.93
CA THR A 110 1.58 -5.58 10.49
C THR A 110 2.26 -4.29 10.08
N ALA A 111 2.76 -4.22 8.86
CA ALA A 111 3.49 -3.06 8.35
C ALA A 111 2.65 -1.76 8.34
N PHE A 112 1.34 -1.88 8.14
CA PHE A 112 0.43 -0.73 8.00
C PHE A 112 -0.70 -0.72 9.04
N GLY A 113 -0.55 -1.45 10.14
CA GLY A 113 -1.56 -1.48 11.20
C GLY A 113 -2.94 -1.88 10.69
N ASN A 114 -3.94 -1.04 10.94
CA ASN A 114 -5.32 -1.23 10.48
C ASN A 114 -5.56 -0.89 9.00
N ASN A 115 -4.59 -0.28 8.32
CA ASN A 115 -4.76 0.08 6.91
C ASN A 115 -4.53 -1.15 6.02
N LEU A 116 -5.63 -1.76 5.59
CA LEU A 116 -5.59 -2.93 4.71
C LEU A 116 -5.28 -2.58 3.25
N PHE A 117 -5.32 -1.29 2.91
CA PHE A 117 -5.20 -0.80 1.54
C PHE A 117 -4.30 0.44 1.49
N PRO A 118 -3.04 0.30 1.90
CA PRO A 118 -2.11 1.41 1.91
C PRO A 118 -1.86 1.94 0.50
N ASP A 119 -1.72 3.24 0.39
CA ASP A 119 -1.30 3.92 -0.82
C ASP A 119 0.23 4.15 -0.82
N TRP A 120 0.72 4.81 -1.87
CA TRP A 120 2.17 5.08 -1.98
C TRP A 120 2.69 6.00 -0.88
N LYS A 121 1.88 6.93 -0.41
CA LYS A 121 2.25 7.82 0.70
C LYS A 121 2.35 7.06 2.02
N ASP A 122 1.42 6.12 2.27
CA ASP A 122 1.50 5.25 3.43
C ASP A 122 2.78 4.40 3.39
N PHE A 123 3.17 3.94 2.19
CA PHE A 123 4.39 3.19 2.00
C PHE A 123 5.64 4.03 2.28
N GLU A 124 5.71 5.26 1.77
CA GLU A 124 6.80 6.19 2.07
C GLU A 124 6.89 6.46 3.58
N GLY A 125 5.75 6.70 4.24
CA GLY A 125 5.69 6.87 5.69
C GLY A 125 6.19 5.65 6.46
N PHE A 126 5.79 4.45 6.04
CA PHE A 126 6.30 3.21 6.63
C PHE A 126 7.83 3.07 6.51
N LEU A 127 8.40 3.42 5.35
CA LEU A 127 9.85 3.39 5.18
C LEU A 127 10.55 4.39 6.11
N GLU A 128 10.01 5.60 6.26
CA GLU A 128 10.55 6.63 7.15
C GLU A 128 10.48 6.20 8.63
N GLU A 129 9.36 5.60 9.05
CA GLU A 129 9.18 5.07 10.42
C GLU A 129 10.17 3.96 10.77
N ARG A 130 10.69 3.25 9.76
CA ARG A 130 11.71 2.19 9.93
C ARG A 130 13.15 2.69 9.77
N CYS A 131 13.35 4.01 9.83
CA CYS A 131 14.66 4.65 9.75
C CYS A 131 14.89 5.58 10.94
N VAL A 132 16.17 5.82 11.23
CA VAL A 132 16.55 6.92 12.13
C VAL A 132 16.07 8.24 11.49
N PRO A 133 15.35 9.11 12.22
CA PRO A 133 14.84 10.37 11.66
C PRO A 133 15.93 11.24 11.05
N GLU A 134 15.67 11.84 9.89
CA GLU A 134 16.61 12.73 9.21
C GLU A 134 17.03 13.94 10.07
N SER A 135 16.13 14.41 10.94
CA SER A 135 16.37 15.52 11.86
C SER A 135 17.25 15.18 13.05
N ARG A 136 17.66 13.91 13.23
CA ARG A 136 18.47 13.48 14.38
C ARG A 136 19.88 14.07 14.31
N SER A 137 20.39 14.54 15.45
CA SER A 137 21.79 14.92 15.57
C SER A 137 22.70 13.74 15.25
N GLY A 138 23.76 13.95 14.45
CA GLY A 138 24.66 12.88 14.01
C GLY A 138 24.16 12.08 12.82
N ILE A 139 23.11 12.51 12.12
CA ILE A 139 22.57 11.80 10.94
C ILE A 139 23.60 11.70 9.81
N ARG A 140 24.45 12.71 9.62
CA ARG A 140 25.48 12.71 8.58
C ARG A 140 26.50 11.60 8.82
N GLU A 141 27.02 11.52 10.03
CA GLU A 141 27.97 10.48 10.44
C GLU A 141 27.35 9.08 10.34
N TYR A 142 26.07 8.97 10.65
CA TYR A 142 25.32 7.72 10.47
C TYR A 142 25.23 7.30 8.99
N LEU A 143 24.89 8.23 8.09
CA LEU A 143 24.82 7.97 6.66
C LEU A 143 26.19 7.61 6.09
N GLU A 144 27.26 8.33 6.48
CA GLU A 144 28.63 8.02 6.10
C GLU A 144 29.05 6.59 6.52
N ALA A 145 28.68 6.17 7.75
CA ALA A 145 28.94 4.82 8.25
C ALA A 145 28.21 3.74 7.44
N LEU A 146 27.04 4.06 6.86
CA LEU A 146 26.29 3.19 5.95
C LEU A 146 26.78 3.25 4.50
N GLY A 147 27.70 4.19 4.17
CA GLY A 147 28.15 4.44 2.81
C GLY A 147 27.08 5.09 1.93
N LEU A 148 26.28 6.00 2.50
CA LEU A 148 25.22 6.72 1.83
C LEU A 148 25.54 8.22 1.79
N ASP A 149 25.36 8.84 0.62
CA ASP A 149 25.65 10.27 0.42
C ASP A 149 24.46 11.16 0.84
N ARG A 150 23.26 10.59 0.91
CA ARG A 150 22.03 11.33 1.22
C ARG A 150 21.03 10.44 1.98
N TYR A 151 20.06 11.08 2.62
CA TYR A 151 19.00 10.39 3.32
C TYR A 151 17.99 9.82 2.33
N GLU A 152 17.99 8.50 2.20
CA GLU A 152 17.02 7.73 1.39
C GLU A 152 16.52 6.54 2.20
N PRO A 153 15.30 6.58 2.74
CA PRO A 153 14.78 5.54 3.62
C PRO A 153 14.93 4.12 3.07
N LEU A 154 14.64 3.91 1.78
CA LEU A 154 14.77 2.59 1.17
C LEU A 154 16.23 2.10 1.18
N GLU A 155 17.20 2.96 0.87
CA GLU A 155 18.62 2.57 0.87
C GLU A 155 19.14 2.33 2.30
N ILE A 156 18.64 3.10 3.28
CA ILE A 156 18.93 2.86 4.70
C ILE A 156 18.39 1.49 5.11
N ILE A 157 17.13 1.16 4.77
CA ILE A 157 16.52 -0.12 5.08
C ILE A 157 17.28 -1.29 4.43
N LYS A 158 17.72 -1.15 3.19
CA LYS A 158 18.55 -2.18 2.52
C LYS A 158 19.84 -2.48 3.28
N LYS A 159 20.42 -1.50 3.97
CA LYS A 159 21.64 -1.64 4.77
C LYS A 159 21.40 -2.16 6.18
N THR A 160 20.31 -1.72 6.81
CA THR A 160 20.02 -1.94 8.24
C THR A 160 18.97 -3.03 8.49
N GLY A 161 18.22 -3.41 7.46
CA GLY A 161 17.02 -4.23 7.58
C GLY A 161 15.87 -3.49 8.27
N GLY A 162 15.90 -2.16 8.33
CA GLY A 162 14.87 -1.36 9.02
C GLY A 162 14.73 -1.70 10.50
N ARG A 163 15.81 -2.16 11.14
CA ARG A 163 15.81 -2.54 12.57
C ARG A 163 15.85 -1.29 13.44
N MET A 164 14.95 -1.25 14.41
CA MET A 164 14.89 -0.19 15.41
C MET A 164 15.25 -0.75 16.79
N ALA A 165 15.67 0.14 17.69
CA ALA A 165 16.06 -0.26 19.04
C ALA A 165 14.86 -0.61 19.95
N GLU A 166 13.69 -0.13 19.57
CA GLU A 166 12.45 -0.19 20.35
C GLU A 166 11.68 -1.49 20.14
N ASP A 167 12.01 -2.25 19.08
CA ASP A 167 11.28 -3.48 18.73
C ASP A 167 12.20 -4.58 18.17
N GLU A 168 11.63 -5.74 17.89
CA GLU A 168 12.34 -6.87 17.27
C GLU A 168 11.92 -7.07 15.81
N GLN A 169 11.36 -6.02 15.20
CA GLN A 169 10.88 -6.05 13.82
C GLN A 169 12.01 -5.72 12.83
N TRP A 170 11.91 -6.29 11.64
CA TRP A 170 12.88 -6.04 10.59
C TRP A 170 12.31 -6.35 9.20
N ILE A 171 13.00 -5.88 8.19
CA ILE A 171 12.58 -5.95 6.79
C ILE A 171 13.66 -6.63 5.97
N LYS A 172 13.24 -7.59 5.15
CA LYS A 172 14.04 -8.14 4.06
C LYS A 172 13.54 -7.54 2.76
N THR A 173 14.45 -7.09 1.89
CA THR A 173 14.15 -6.45 0.62
C THR A 173 14.72 -7.23 -0.55
N GLU A 174 13.98 -7.32 -1.64
CA GLU A 174 14.41 -7.90 -2.91
C GLU A 174 13.91 -7.06 -4.08
N GLU A 175 14.82 -6.64 -4.96
CA GLU A 175 14.44 -5.96 -6.22
C GLU A 175 14.22 -7.00 -7.30
N ILE A 176 13.06 -6.94 -7.94
CA ILE A 176 12.66 -7.84 -9.01
C ILE A 176 12.64 -7.05 -10.32
N LYS A 177 13.41 -7.54 -11.27
CA LYS A 177 13.56 -6.94 -12.61
C LYS A 177 12.76 -7.72 -13.63
#